data_587783f35e2d142ac5564621d3e22807
#
_entry.id   587783f35e2d142ac5564621d3e22807
#
_cell.length_a   1.000
_cell.length_b   1.000
_cell.length_c   1.000
_cell.angle_alpha   90.00
_cell.angle_beta   90.00
_cell.angle_gamma   90.00
#
_symmetry.space_group_name_H-M   'P 1'
#
loop_
_entity.id
_entity.type
_entity.pdbx_description
1 polymer ?
#
loop_
_entity_poly.entity_id
_entity_poly.type
_entity_poly.pdbx_seq_one_letter_code
_entity_poly.pdbx_strand_id
1 'polypeptide(L)'
;NPYHDHGCQTMAGLSGFLWLKVPDCIEKLDEVPTSLHNASGAIDGFTHLVWGQNSRRDVLQLRGQTEDFVKPIVGVMLVFPNWLKHQVMPFFGEGERRSIAMNWNVRDSDEELMKHMSEREKKNLEKIKAEEEVSS
;
A
#
# COMPACT_ATOMS: atom_id res chain seq x y z
N ASN A 1 -3.99 -6.36 9.35
CA ASN A 1 -4.92 -5.24 9.24
C ASN A 1 -6.09 -5.63 8.37
N PRO A 2 -7.35 -5.30 8.75
CA PRO A 2 -8.51 -5.50 7.89
C PRO A 2 -8.42 -4.61 6.63
N TYR A 3 -9.34 -4.78 5.70
CA TYR A 3 -9.46 -3.90 4.53
C TYR A 3 -9.62 -2.45 4.95
N HIS A 4 -8.81 -1.59 4.37
CA HIS A 4 -8.86 -0.15 4.58
C HIS A 4 -8.35 0.60 3.34
N ASP A 5 -8.64 1.88 3.29
CA ASP A 5 -8.09 2.85 2.36
C ASP A 5 -7.74 4.14 3.09
N HIS A 6 -7.07 5.05 2.43
CA HIS A 6 -6.64 6.33 2.98
C HIS A 6 -7.32 7.53 2.32
N GLY A 7 -8.34 7.29 1.51
CA GLY A 7 -9.02 8.32 0.71
C GLY A 7 -9.68 9.44 1.52
N CYS A 8 -10.02 9.17 2.79
CA CYS A 8 -10.59 10.20 3.66
C CYS A 8 -9.54 11.15 4.29
N GLN A 9 -8.26 10.85 4.20
CA GLN A 9 -7.18 11.66 4.78
C GLN A 9 -6.50 12.57 3.76
N THR A 10 -6.60 12.24 2.48
CA THR A 10 -5.96 12.99 1.38
C THR A 10 -6.92 13.09 0.21
N MET A 11 -7.10 14.29 -0.36
CA MET A 11 -7.99 14.51 -1.51
C MET A 11 -7.47 13.82 -2.76
N ALA A 12 -6.16 13.86 -2.99
CA ALA A 12 -5.48 13.13 -4.04
C ALA A 12 -4.13 12.66 -3.51
N GLY A 13 -3.80 11.41 -3.69
CA GLY A 13 -2.55 10.91 -3.15
C GLY A 13 -2.24 9.48 -3.51
N LEU A 14 -1.05 9.09 -3.11
CA LEU A 14 -0.53 7.75 -3.22
C LEU A 14 -0.29 7.17 -1.83
N SER A 15 -0.48 5.88 -1.71
CA SER A 15 -0.07 5.09 -0.56
C SER A 15 0.92 4.03 -1.00
N GLY A 16 1.74 3.55 -0.08
CA GLY A 16 2.65 2.46 -0.42
C GLY A 16 3.35 1.90 0.79
N PHE A 17 4.05 0.80 0.56
CA PHE A 17 4.93 0.21 1.55
C PHE A 17 6.21 -0.33 0.93
N LEU A 18 7.29 -0.19 1.68
CA LEU A 18 8.58 -0.81 1.42
C LEU A 18 8.74 -2.00 2.36
N TRP A 19 8.98 -3.20 1.82
CA TRP A 19 9.23 -4.38 2.65
C TRP A 19 10.67 -4.43 3.12
N LEU A 20 10.84 -4.48 4.45
CA LEU A 20 12.15 -4.54 5.11
C LEU A 20 12.55 -5.96 5.52
N LYS A 21 11.55 -6.78 5.83
CA LYS A 21 11.76 -8.16 6.28
C LYS A 21 10.57 -9.02 5.88
N VAL A 22 10.86 -10.18 5.34
CA VAL A 22 9.89 -11.20 4.95
C VAL A 22 10.36 -12.52 5.54
N PRO A 23 9.52 -13.28 6.24
CA PRO A 23 9.92 -14.57 6.80
C PRO A 23 9.97 -15.66 5.73
N ASP A 24 10.81 -16.65 5.92
CA ASP A 24 11.04 -17.76 4.99
C ASP A 24 9.76 -18.49 4.57
N CYS A 25 8.78 -18.59 5.49
CA CYS A 25 7.50 -19.23 5.20
C CYS A 25 6.70 -18.50 4.09
N ILE A 26 6.91 -17.20 3.91
CA ILE A 26 6.33 -16.40 2.83
C ILE A 26 7.24 -16.39 1.59
N GLU A 27 8.55 -16.29 1.78
CA GLU A 27 9.51 -16.25 0.66
C GLU A 27 9.45 -17.49 -0.23
N LYS A 28 9.13 -18.64 0.34
CA LYS A 28 9.00 -19.93 -0.38
C LYS A 28 7.72 -20.08 -1.17
N LEU A 29 6.74 -19.19 -1.02
CA LEU A 29 5.49 -19.26 -1.76
C LEU A 29 5.70 -18.81 -3.21
N ASP A 30 4.86 -19.30 -4.12
CA ASP A 30 4.85 -18.86 -5.52
C ASP A 30 4.42 -17.41 -5.66
N GLU A 31 5.00 -16.66 -6.60
CA GLU A 31 4.60 -15.27 -6.87
C GLU A 31 3.16 -15.16 -7.37
N VAL A 32 2.76 -16.15 -8.18
CA VAL A 32 1.38 -16.27 -8.67
C VAL A 32 0.75 -17.48 -8.01
N PRO A 33 -0.15 -17.29 -7.04
CA PRO A 33 -0.78 -18.40 -6.35
C PRO A 33 -1.57 -19.28 -7.33
N THR A 34 -1.29 -20.56 -7.34
CA THR A 34 -2.05 -21.55 -8.10
C THR A 34 -3.41 -21.84 -7.47
N SER A 35 -3.54 -21.60 -6.17
CA SER A 35 -4.78 -21.75 -5.41
C SER A 35 -5.33 -20.39 -5.00
N LEU A 36 -6.61 -20.18 -5.27
CA LEU A 36 -7.36 -18.98 -4.87
C LEU A 36 -7.98 -19.10 -3.46
N HIS A 37 -7.75 -20.22 -2.77
CA HIS A 37 -8.27 -20.45 -1.43
C HIS A 37 -7.18 -20.17 -0.39
N ASN A 38 -7.44 -19.23 0.50
CA ASN A 38 -6.55 -18.92 1.61
C ASN A 38 -6.30 -20.12 2.54
N ALA A 39 -7.20 -21.11 2.55
CA ALA A 39 -7.05 -22.36 3.30
C ALA A 39 -5.81 -23.18 2.92
N SER A 40 -5.22 -22.91 1.74
CA SER A 40 -3.98 -23.59 1.29
C SER A 40 -2.70 -22.91 1.78
N GLY A 41 -2.78 -21.70 2.38
CA GLY A 41 -1.62 -20.89 2.73
C GLY A 41 -0.89 -20.25 1.53
N ALA A 42 -1.40 -20.42 0.31
CA ALA A 42 -0.73 -19.97 -0.92
C ALA A 42 -0.58 -18.45 -1.05
N ILE A 43 -1.33 -17.69 -0.26
CA ILE A 43 -1.30 -16.21 -0.25
C ILE A 43 -0.97 -15.64 1.14
N ASP A 44 -0.44 -16.47 2.02
CA ASP A 44 -0.07 -16.06 3.37
C ASP A 44 0.92 -14.89 3.34
N GLY A 45 0.61 -13.84 4.08
CA GLY A 45 1.43 -12.64 4.17
C GLY A 45 1.44 -11.75 2.93
N PHE A 46 0.73 -12.10 1.84
CA PHE A 46 0.62 -11.27 0.65
C PHE A 46 -0.21 -10.01 0.93
N THR A 47 -0.01 -8.99 0.13
CA THR A 47 -0.89 -7.81 0.11
C THR A 47 -2.00 -8.04 -0.89
N HIS A 48 -3.24 -8.03 -0.44
CA HIS A 48 -4.43 -8.10 -1.28
C HIS A 48 -4.89 -6.70 -1.63
N LEU A 49 -4.99 -6.42 -2.92
CA LEU A 49 -5.47 -5.17 -3.50
C LEU A 49 -6.83 -5.41 -4.14
N VAL A 50 -7.80 -4.50 -3.94
CA VAL A 50 -9.15 -4.63 -4.50
C VAL A 50 -9.62 -3.28 -5.05
N TRP A 51 -10.02 -3.27 -6.33
CA TRP A 51 -10.55 -2.08 -7.02
C TRP A 51 -11.94 -2.30 -7.64
N GLY A 52 -12.55 -3.45 -7.37
CA GLY A 52 -13.90 -3.75 -7.83
C GLY A 52 -14.48 -5.00 -7.16
N GLN A 53 -15.45 -5.62 -7.80
CA GLN A 53 -16.20 -6.75 -7.23
C GLN A 53 -15.87 -8.10 -7.87
N ASN A 54 -15.10 -8.10 -8.98
CA ASN A 54 -14.78 -9.32 -9.69
C ASN A 54 -13.52 -9.98 -9.09
N SER A 55 -13.60 -11.26 -8.80
CA SER A 55 -12.46 -12.05 -8.34
C SER A 55 -11.59 -12.54 -9.49
N ARG A 56 -10.40 -13.07 -9.18
CA ARG A 56 -9.54 -13.73 -10.17
C ARG A 56 -10.22 -14.90 -10.88
N ARG A 57 -11.20 -15.57 -10.23
CA ARG A 57 -12.00 -16.64 -10.84
C ARG A 57 -12.94 -16.13 -11.93
N ASP A 58 -13.38 -14.89 -11.84
CA ASP A 58 -14.33 -14.32 -12.80
C ASP A 58 -13.73 -14.14 -14.19
N VAL A 59 -12.40 -14.14 -14.31
CA VAL A 59 -11.68 -14.13 -15.60
C VAL A 59 -12.11 -15.31 -16.47
N LEU A 60 -12.37 -16.48 -15.89
CA LEU A 60 -12.89 -17.64 -16.58
C LEU A 60 -14.32 -17.44 -17.11
N GLN A 61 -15.03 -16.46 -16.58
CA GLN A 61 -16.37 -16.03 -17.01
C GLN A 61 -16.33 -14.78 -17.91
N LEU A 62 -15.15 -14.44 -18.46
CA LEU A 62 -14.92 -13.25 -19.28
C LEU A 62 -15.19 -11.91 -18.54
N ARG A 63 -15.08 -11.90 -17.22
CA ARG A 63 -15.14 -10.68 -16.40
C ARG A 63 -13.73 -10.20 -16.12
N GLY A 64 -13.52 -8.89 -16.20
CA GLY A 64 -12.23 -8.29 -15.86
C GLY A 64 -11.85 -8.52 -14.40
N GLN A 65 -10.59 -8.85 -14.14
CA GLN A 65 -10.05 -8.97 -12.80
C GLN A 65 -10.05 -7.60 -12.11
N THR A 66 -10.51 -7.55 -10.87
CA THR A 66 -10.55 -6.32 -10.05
C THR A 66 -9.95 -6.51 -8.65
N GLU A 67 -9.14 -7.53 -8.49
CA GLU A 67 -8.32 -7.79 -7.32
C GLU A 67 -6.97 -8.38 -7.71
N ASP A 68 -5.97 -8.21 -6.87
CA ASP A 68 -4.68 -8.88 -7.02
C ASP A 68 -4.01 -9.17 -5.68
N PHE A 69 -3.11 -10.16 -5.67
CA PHE A 69 -2.32 -10.55 -4.51
C PHE A 69 -0.84 -10.32 -4.81
N VAL A 70 -0.24 -9.38 -4.10
CA VAL A 70 1.16 -9.00 -4.28
C VAL A 70 2.01 -9.65 -3.22
N LYS A 71 2.93 -10.51 -3.64
CA LYS A 71 3.91 -11.14 -2.77
C LYS A 71 4.89 -10.09 -2.23
N PRO A 72 5.15 -10.05 -0.91
CA PRO A 72 6.16 -9.18 -0.35
C PRO A 72 7.57 -9.66 -0.74
N ILE A 73 8.40 -8.74 -1.22
CA ILE A 73 9.81 -8.98 -1.56
C ILE A 73 10.65 -7.91 -0.85
N VAL A 74 11.66 -8.32 -0.11
CA VAL A 74 12.54 -7.40 0.63
C VAL A 74 13.20 -6.40 -0.32
N GLY A 75 13.15 -5.12 0.02
CA GLY A 75 13.71 -4.03 -0.80
C GLY A 75 12.80 -3.54 -1.92
N VAL A 76 11.67 -4.20 -2.18
CA VAL A 76 10.68 -3.74 -3.17
C VAL A 76 9.68 -2.79 -2.50
N MET A 77 9.32 -1.73 -3.21
CA MET A 77 8.27 -0.79 -2.82
C MET A 77 7.03 -1.00 -3.69
N LEU A 78 5.89 -1.17 -3.05
CA LEU A 78 4.58 -1.15 -3.72
C LEU A 78 3.96 0.23 -3.53
N VAL A 79 3.55 0.88 -4.64
CA VAL A 79 2.89 2.18 -4.64
C VAL A 79 1.57 2.07 -5.38
N PHE A 80 0.52 2.65 -4.82
CA PHE A 80 -0.84 2.60 -5.37
C PHE A 80 -1.65 3.84 -4.97
N PRO A 81 -2.74 4.15 -5.68
CA PRO A 81 -3.63 5.25 -5.31
C PRO A 81 -4.19 5.06 -3.89
N ASN A 82 -4.28 6.15 -3.12
CA ASN A 82 -4.73 6.11 -1.72
C ASN A 82 -6.15 5.57 -1.52
N TRP A 83 -7.01 5.65 -2.54
CA TRP A 83 -8.38 5.11 -2.52
C TRP A 83 -8.44 3.59 -2.70
N LEU A 84 -7.34 2.96 -3.10
CA LEU A 84 -7.32 1.52 -3.36
C LEU A 84 -7.45 0.74 -2.06
N LYS A 85 -8.50 -0.06 -1.95
CA LYS A 85 -8.71 -0.93 -0.79
C LYS A 85 -7.65 -2.01 -0.75
N HIS A 86 -7.05 -2.19 0.42
CA HIS A 86 -5.98 -3.15 0.61
C HIS A 86 -6.01 -3.77 2.00
N GLN A 87 -5.46 -4.95 2.10
CA GLN A 87 -5.19 -5.62 3.37
C GLN A 87 -3.95 -6.49 3.26
N VAL A 88 -3.33 -6.77 4.39
CA VAL A 88 -2.29 -7.80 4.48
C VAL A 88 -2.94 -9.09 4.93
N MET A 89 -2.76 -10.15 4.14
CA MET A 89 -3.22 -11.47 4.50
C MET A 89 -2.46 -11.96 5.75
N PRO A 90 -3.14 -12.62 6.68
CA PRO A 90 -2.46 -13.27 7.78
C PRO A 90 -1.47 -14.33 7.26
N PHE A 91 -0.44 -14.64 8.03
CA PHE A 91 0.45 -15.77 7.74
C PHE A 91 0.64 -16.60 9.00
N PHE A 92 0.91 -17.87 8.81
CA PHE A 92 1.11 -18.83 9.88
C PHE A 92 2.52 -19.42 9.74
N GLY A 93 3.38 -19.16 10.72
CA GLY A 93 4.76 -19.61 10.74
C GLY A 93 5.64 -18.73 11.62
N GLU A 94 6.87 -19.14 11.79
CA GLU A 94 7.84 -18.37 12.57
C GLU A 94 8.43 -17.23 11.74
N GLY A 95 8.81 -16.15 12.42
CA GLY A 95 9.46 -15.00 11.83
C GLY A 95 8.60 -13.75 11.84
N GLU A 96 9.13 -12.70 11.24
CA GLU A 96 8.53 -11.36 11.25
C GLU A 96 8.42 -10.81 9.82
N ARG A 97 7.24 -10.29 9.46
CA ARG A 97 7.03 -9.46 8.29
C ARG A 97 7.05 -7.99 8.72
N ARG A 98 8.01 -7.23 8.22
CA ARG A 98 8.16 -5.80 8.53
C ARG A 98 8.14 -4.95 7.27
N SER A 99 7.37 -3.85 7.32
CA SER A 99 7.31 -2.87 6.24
C SER A 99 7.22 -1.45 6.81
N ILE A 100 7.65 -0.48 6.01
CA ILE A 100 7.38 0.94 6.23
C ILE A 100 6.21 1.32 5.36
N ALA A 101 5.14 1.86 5.96
CA ALA A 101 4.01 2.43 5.23
C ALA A 101 4.26 3.92 5.00
N MET A 102 3.89 4.40 3.82
CA MET A 102 4.08 5.79 3.38
C MET A 102 2.82 6.27 2.68
N ASN A 103 2.51 7.56 2.88
CA ASN A 103 1.44 8.24 2.17
C ASN A 103 2.00 9.55 1.58
N TRP A 104 1.66 9.83 0.33
CA TRP A 104 2.05 11.05 -0.36
C TRP A 104 0.82 11.79 -0.86
N ASN A 105 0.83 13.10 -0.72
CA ASN A 105 -0.13 13.95 -1.39
C ASN A 105 0.40 14.26 -2.80
N VAL A 106 -0.42 14.02 -3.81
CA VAL A 106 -0.13 14.42 -5.19
C VAL A 106 -0.83 15.75 -5.44
N ARG A 107 -0.07 16.78 -5.80
CA ARG A 107 -0.58 18.12 -6.05
C ARG A 107 0.16 18.78 -7.20
N ASP A 108 -0.55 19.61 -7.95
CA ASP A 108 -0.01 20.24 -9.15
C ASP A 108 0.94 21.40 -8.86
N SER A 109 0.83 22.03 -7.67
CA SER A 109 1.69 23.15 -7.26
C SER A 109 1.68 23.37 -5.76
N ASP A 110 2.72 24.06 -5.25
CA ASP A 110 2.81 24.53 -3.86
C ASP A 110 1.63 25.44 -3.50
N GLU A 111 1.13 26.21 -4.46
CA GLU A 111 0.02 27.14 -4.26
C GLU A 111 -1.29 26.40 -3.99
N GLU A 112 -1.51 25.27 -4.65
CA GLU A 112 -2.68 24.42 -4.41
C GLU A 112 -2.56 23.64 -3.10
N LEU A 113 -1.34 23.27 -2.72
CA LEU A 113 -1.02 22.72 -1.40
C LEU A 113 -1.45 23.68 -0.29
N MET A 114 -1.08 24.95 -0.39
CA MET A 114 -1.36 25.97 0.62
C MET A 114 -2.86 26.28 0.78
N LYS A 115 -3.67 26.12 -0.27
CA LYS A 115 -5.13 26.35 -0.21
C LYS A 115 -5.86 25.31 0.67
N HIS A 116 -5.34 24.10 0.73
CA HIS A 116 -5.99 22.97 1.42
C HIS A 116 -5.35 22.63 2.78
N MET A 117 -4.25 23.28 3.14
CA MET A 117 -3.60 23.08 4.43
C MET A 117 -4.29 23.89 5.54
N SER A 118 -4.40 23.28 6.71
CA SER A 118 -4.75 24.00 7.93
C SER A 118 -3.64 24.98 8.34
N GLU A 119 -3.97 26.00 9.12
CA GLU A 119 -2.99 26.99 9.63
C GLU A 119 -1.85 26.35 10.43
N ARG A 120 -2.12 25.22 11.08
CA ARG A 120 -1.10 24.45 11.82
C ARG A 120 -0.10 23.79 10.87
N GLU A 121 -0.59 23.22 9.77
CA GLU A 121 0.24 22.56 8.77
C GLU A 121 1.09 23.57 8.01
N LYS A 122 0.54 24.74 7.67
CA LYS A 122 1.29 25.83 7.04
C LYS A 122 2.47 26.27 7.90
N LYS A 123 2.26 26.48 9.20
CA LYS A 123 3.33 26.84 10.14
C LYS A 123 4.41 25.76 10.26
N ASN A 124 4.04 24.49 10.18
CA ASN A 124 5.01 23.41 10.20
C ASN A 124 5.84 23.36 8.91
N LEU A 125 5.22 23.58 7.76
CA LEU A 125 5.91 23.61 6.46
C LEU A 125 6.89 24.79 6.40
N GLU A 126 6.52 25.95 6.90
CA GLU A 126 7.40 27.13 6.98
C GLU A 126 8.64 26.86 7.85
N LYS A 127 8.46 26.15 8.97
CA LYS A 127 9.60 25.76 9.82
C LYS A 127 10.56 24.82 9.11
N ILE A 128 10.04 23.81 8.42
CA ILE A 128 10.87 22.85 7.66
C ILE A 128 11.66 23.56 6.57
N LYS A 129 11.01 24.45 5.79
CA LYS A 129 11.69 25.23 4.74
C LYS A 129 12.79 26.15 5.33
N ALA A 130 12.53 26.77 6.47
CA ALA A 130 13.53 27.63 7.15
C ALA A 130 14.73 26.82 7.67
N GLU A 131 14.54 25.58 8.13
CA GLU A 131 15.59 24.68 8.58
C GLU A 131 16.45 24.17 7.39
N GLU A 132 15.86 23.92 6.23
CA GLU A 132 16.55 23.53 5.00
C GLU A 132 17.40 24.68 4.43
N GLU A 133 16.91 25.92 4.47
CA GLU A 133 17.66 27.09 4.02
C GLU A 133 18.88 27.42 4.91
N VAL A 134 18.84 27.07 6.19
CA VAL A 134 19.95 27.30 7.13
C VAL A 134 21.03 26.20 7.00
N SER A 135 20.66 25.02 6.47
CA SER A 135 21.58 23.88 6.30
C SER A 135 22.25 23.80 4.92
N SER A 136 21.91 24.73 4.03
CA SER A 136 22.48 24.86 2.67
C SER A 136 23.55 25.96 2.65
#